data_e68c532ba301ab10c05f42b9415bf4c4
#
_entry.id   e68c532ba301ab10c05f42b9415bf4c4
#
_cell.length_a   1.000
_cell.length_b   1.000
_cell.length_c   1.000
_cell.angle_alpha   90.00
_cell.angle_beta   90.00
_cell.angle_gamma   90.00
#
_symmetry.space_group_name_H-M   'P 1'
#
loop_
_entity.id
_entity.type
_entity.pdbx_description
1 polymer ?
#
loop_
_entity_poly.entity_id
_entity_poly.type
_entity_poly.pdbx_seq_one_letter_code
_entity_poly.pdbx_strand_id
1 'polypeptide(L)'
;MSGKPPIAKAPRAVDLQPIGTAVASRLSFLYAALFLVVGFYLPYMPVWLHFRGMSEDAIALLLAAPLFVRILSTPVISFAADRAKDRRAILLILGAGSLLSFLALWAANGFWPMLAATILLAICWTTIMPLIETVAVAGIRKHGLDYGRVRLWGSASFILASFGAGFIIQRWGPATILPLMLAATVLMLVGTMLLPKSLTAKTRPTEGAHRHLKLTEAIALLRSPLLLLFLLAASAVQASHAVYYVFGTIAWQRQGFSSEAIGALWAFGVIVEIVLFAFSGTLIAKLGAARLLAIAASAATIRWAVMALAPPLLLTALVQSLHAFSFGAAHLAAIHFLTHAVPEDRAATAQGIYAAAVAGLAMGLATIASGPLYRLFGPESYAAMAALAFISVLCGALLVNRWHGGLVVESLEPHPQSVGGGGNTSPEV
;
A
#
# COMPACT_ATOMS: atom_id res chain seq x y z
N MET A 1 3.05 -68.61 -2.52
CA MET A 1 3.19 -67.72 -1.35
C MET A 1 3.48 -66.33 -1.85
N SER A 2 2.43 -65.50 -1.92
CA SER A 2 2.49 -64.12 -2.44
C SER A 2 2.54 -63.18 -1.26
N GLY A 3 3.70 -62.62 -0.95
CA GLY A 3 3.87 -61.61 0.08
C GLY A 3 3.55 -60.24 -0.47
N LYS A 4 2.47 -59.61 -0.01
CA LYS A 4 2.17 -58.19 -0.23
C LYS A 4 3.23 -57.33 0.51
N PRO A 5 3.77 -56.27 -0.13
CA PRO A 5 4.68 -55.36 0.55
C PRO A 5 3.90 -54.53 1.64
N PRO A 6 4.52 -54.17 2.75
CA PRO A 6 3.89 -53.44 3.82
C PRO A 6 3.52 -52.03 3.34
N ILE A 7 2.26 -51.66 3.56
CA ILE A 7 1.74 -50.33 3.32
C ILE A 7 2.49 -49.34 4.24
N ALA A 8 3.28 -48.42 3.64
CA ALA A 8 3.92 -47.34 4.37
C ALA A 8 2.85 -46.52 5.11
N LYS A 9 2.94 -46.45 6.44
CA LYS A 9 2.10 -45.61 7.27
C LYS A 9 2.28 -44.15 6.83
N ALA A 10 1.19 -43.51 6.46
CA ALA A 10 1.15 -42.07 6.21
C ALA A 10 1.81 -41.33 7.40
N PRO A 11 2.63 -40.29 7.15
CA PRO A 11 3.22 -39.51 8.25
C PRO A 11 2.12 -38.97 9.13
N ARG A 12 2.23 -39.22 10.45
CA ARG A 12 1.36 -38.64 11.45
C ARG A 12 1.33 -37.13 11.25
N ALA A 13 0.14 -36.54 11.13
CA ALA A 13 -0.06 -35.08 11.22
C ALA A 13 0.63 -34.62 12.51
N VAL A 14 1.72 -33.88 12.33
CA VAL A 14 2.45 -33.29 13.45
C VAL A 14 1.50 -32.29 14.10
N ASP A 15 1.27 -32.43 15.41
CA ASP A 15 0.48 -31.51 16.23
C ASP A 15 1.17 -30.14 16.29
N LEU A 16 1.08 -29.35 15.21
CA LEU A 16 1.60 -27.99 15.10
C LEU A 16 0.61 -26.94 15.63
N GLN A 17 -0.55 -27.36 16.16
CA GLN A 17 -1.69 -26.49 16.45
C GLN A 17 -1.47 -25.42 17.55
N PRO A 18 -0.85 -25.64 18.71
CA PRO A 18 -0.83 -24.60 19.75
C PRO A 18 0.20 -23.49 19.49
N ILE A 19 1.34 -23.79 18.85
CA ILE A 19 2.39 -22.80 18.56
C ILE A 19 2.00 -21.92 17.38
N GLY A 20 1.40 -22.50 16.33
CA GLY A 20 0.92 -21.77 15.16
C GLY A 20 -0.17 -20.75 15.51
N THR A 21 -1.12 -21.10 16.36
CA THR A 21 -2.20 -20.19 16.80
C THR A 21 -1.69 -19.03 17.64
N ALA A 22 -0.73 -19.25 18.54
CA ALA A 22 -0.12 -18.17 19.33
C ALA A 22 0.70 -17.19 18.47
N VAL A 23 1.37 -17.67 17.42
CA VAL A 23 2.09 -16.82 16.47
C VAL A 23 1.10 -16.05 15.61
N ALA A 24 0.05 -16.70 15.10
CA ALA A 24 -1.00 -16.05 14.33
C ALA A 24 -1.67 -14.91 15.10
N SER A 25 -2.05 -15.15 16.36
CA SER A 25 -2.71 -14.12 17.19
C SER A 25 -1.80 -12.91 17.46
N ARG A 26 -0.49 -13.12 17.69
CA ARG A 26 0.47 -12.01 17.88
C ARG A 26 0.68 -11.19 16.61
N LEU A 27 0.79 -11.84 15.46
CA LEU A 27 0.87 -11.15 14.18
C LEU A 27 -0.43 -10.41 13.85
N SER A 28 -1.59 -11.02 14.07
CA SER A 28 -2.90 -10.40 13.90
C SER A 28 -3.05 -9.16 14.78
N PHE A 29 -2.63 -9.23 16.05
CA PHE A 29 -2.62 -8.09 16.96
C PHE A 29 -1.71 -6.96 16.46
N LEU A 30 -0.52 -7.30 15.97
CA LEU A 30 0.40 -6.30 15.42
C LEU A 30 -0.18 -5.62 14.16
N TYR A 31 -0.80 -6.39 13.24
CA TYR A 31 -1.51 -5.82 12.08
C TYR A 31 -2.67 -4.94 12.53
N ALA A 32 -3.45 -5.40 13.50
CA ALA A 32 -4.56 -4.62 14.05
C ALA A 32 -4.06 -3.29 14.64
N ALA A 33 -3.02 -3.30 15.46
CA ALA A 33 -2.46 -2.10 16.06
C ALA A 33 -1.85 -1.14 15.03
N LEU A 34 -1.14 -1.66 14.02
CA LEU A 34 -0.62 -0.85 12.91
C LEU A 34 -1.75 -0.15 12.16
N PHE A 35 -2.80 -0.89 11.81
CA PHE A 35 -3.91 -0.36 11.04
C PHE A 35 -4.88 0.51 11.84
N LEU A 36 -4.88 0.44 13.18
CA LEU A 36 -5.50 1.48 14.02
C LEU A 36 -4.84 2.84 13.78
N VAL A 37 -3.49 2.90 13.76
CA VAL A 37 -2.78 4.16 13.46
C VAL A 37 -3.13 4.66 12.07
N VAL A 38 -3.11 3.79 11.05
CA VAL A 38 -3.45 4.17 9.67
C VAL A 38 -4.89 4.67 9.56
N GLY A 39 -5.85 4.00 10.25
CA GLY A 39 -7.26 4.36 10.25
C GLY A 39 -7.57 5.67 10.98
N PHE A 40 -6.74 6.08 11.93
CA PHE A 40 -6.81 7.42 12.52
C PHE A 40 -6.09 8.46 11.66
N TYR A 41 -4.90 8.12 11.14
CA TYR A 41 -4.04 9.04 10.40
C TYR A 41 -4.67 9.47 9.07
N LEU A 42 -5.04 8.50 8.23
CA LEU A 42 -5.44 8.78 6.86
C LEU A 42 -6.70 9.67 6.76
N PRO A 43 -7.80 9.40 7.48
CA PRO A 43 -8.99 10.25 7.43
C PRO A 43 -8.87 11.56 8.22
N TYR A 44 -8.11 11.56 9.33
CA TYR A 44 -8.27 12.63 10.33
C TYR A 44 -7.01 13.46 10.60
N MET A 45 -5.84 13.06 10.13
CA MET A 45 -4.64 13.89 10.27
C MET A 45 -4.79 15.28 9.61
N PRO A 46 -5.38 15.40 8.40
CA PRO A 46 -5.66 16.70 7.81
C PRO A 46 -6.58 17.56 8.68
N VAL A 47 -7.60 16.96 9.30
CA VAL A 47 -8.53 17.64 10.21
C VAL A 47 -7.81 18.17 11.44
N TRP A 48 -6.90 17.38 12.01
CA TRP A 48 -6.10 17.82 13.15
C TRP A 48 -5.17 18.98 12.77
N LEU A 49 -4.51 18.92 11.61
CA LEU A 49 -3.67 20.01 11.11
C LEU A 49 -4.50 21.31 10.89
N HIS A 50 -5.70 21.18 10.33
CA HIS A 50 -6.62 22.28 10.17
C HIS A 50 -7.04 22.87 11.52
N PHE A 51 -7.38 22.03 12.50
CA PHE A 51 -7.68 22.43 13.88
C PHE A 51 -6.50 23.17 14.54
N ARG A 52 -5.26 22.83 14.19
CA ARG A 52 -4.02 23.49 14.65
C ARG A 52 -3.74 24.79 13.87
N GLY A 53 -4.66 25.27 13.04
CA GLY A 53 -4.55 26.52 12.31
C GLY A 53 -3.68 26.48 11.06
N MET A 54 -3.38 25.28 10.52
CA MET A 54 -2.64 25.17 9.26
C MET A 54 -3.55 25.53 8.09
N SER A 55 -3.03 26.33 7.15
CA SER A 55 -3.70 26.62 5.87
C SER A 55 -3.76 25.38 4.97
N GLU A 56 -4.61 25.39 3.97
CA GLU A 56 -4.74 24.30 2.99
C GLU A 56 -3.39 23.99 2.32
N ASP A 57 -2.63 25.01 1.94
CA ASP A 57 -1.29 24.82 1.34
C ASP A 57 -0.31 24.19 2.34
N ALA A 58 -0.35 24.62 3.61
CA ALA A 58 0.51 24.05 4.65
C ALA A 58 0.14 22.58 4.93
N ILE A 59 -1.16 22.24 5.01
CA ILE A 59 -1.65 20.87 5.18
C ILE A 59 -1.14 19.98 4.03
N ALA A 60 -1.30 20.44 2.78
CA ALA A 60 -0.85 19.70 1.62
C ALA A 60 0.67 19.45 1.63
N LEU A 61 1.47 20.45 1.98
CA LEU A 61 2.93 20.31 2.09
C LEU A 61 3.34 19.36 3.22
N LEU A 62 2.71 19.47 4.40
CA LEU A 62 2.98 18.58 5.54
C LEU A 62 2.66 17.12 5.22
N LEU A 63 1.61 16.86 4.43
CA LEU A 63 1.22 15.50 4.05
C LEU A 63 1.95 14.98 2.80
N ALA A 64 2.51 15.87 1.97
CA ALA A 64 3.33 15.50 0.84
C ALA A 64 4.78 15.13 1.25
N ALA A 65 5.34 15.82 2.24
CA ALA A 65 6.72 15.59 2.68
C ALA A 65 7.03 14.11 2.97
N PRO A 66 6.18 13.34 3.70
CA PRO A 66 6.36 11.91 3.90
C PRO A 66 6.48 11.09 2.61
N LEU A 67 5.77 11.48 1.55
CA LEU A 67 5.76 10.76 0.28
C LEU A 67 7.10 10.87 -0.46
N PHE A 68 7.77 12.00 -0.35
CA PHE A 68 9.12 12.18 -0.91
C PHE A 68 10.19 11.52 -0.03
N VAL A 69 10.08 11.71 1.29
CA VAL A 69 11.03 11.13 2.25
C VAL A 69 11.09 9.61 2.13
N ARG A 70 9.96 8.94 1.95
CA ARG A 70 9.87 7.47 1.81
C ARG A 70 10.66 6.92 0.62
N ILE A 71 10.84 7.69 -0.45
CA ILE A 71 11.57 7.25 -1.65
C ILE A 71 13.02 6.89 -1.27
N LEU A 72 13.62 7.65 -0.35
CA LEU A 72 14.98 7.43 0.12
C LEU A 72 15.03 6.61 1.42
N SER A 73 14.17 6.92 2.39
CA SER A 73 14.22 6.29 3.71
C SER A 73 13.88 4.80 3.67
N THR A 74 12.88 4.40 2.88
CA THR A 74 12.45 3.00 2.82
C THR A 74 13.56 2.06 2.32
N PRO A 75 14.25 2.30 1.19
CA PRO A 75 15.35 1.44 0.76
C PRO A 75 16.51 1.40 1.76
N VAL A 76 16.89 2.55 2.33
CA VAL A 76 18.00 2.65 3.29
C VAL A 76 17.71 1.85 4.56
N ILE A 77 16.51 2.03 5.14
CA ILE A 77 16.12 1.35 6.38
C ILE A 77 15.90 -0.15 6.12
N SER A 78 15.29 -0.53 4.99
CA SER A 78 15.14 -1.94 4.61
C SER A 78 16.50 -2.64 4.48
N PHE A 79 17.46 -1.98 3.84
CA PHE A 79 18.83 -2.47 3.73
C PHE A 79 19.51 -2.63 5.09
N ALA A 80 19.33 -1.68 6.02
CA ALA A 80 19.82 -1.79 7.39
C ALA A 80 19.14 -2.94 8.14
N ALA A 81 17.82 -3.11 7.98
CA ALA A 81 17.04 -4.18 8.61
C ALA A 81 17.45 -5.57 8.11
N ASP A 82 17.81 -5.71 6.83
CA ASP A 82 18.29 -6.97 6.28
C ASP A 82 19.67 -7.39 6.82
N ARG A 83 20.46 -6.41 7.30
CA ARG A 83 21.74 -6.66 7.97
C ARG A 83 21.62 -6.90 9.46
N ALA A 84 20.53 -6.48 10.07
CA ALA A 84 20.29 -6.65 11.50
C ALA A 84 20.19 -8.13 11.88
N LYS A 85 20.69 -8.48 13.06
CA LYS A 85 20.56 -9.84 13.61
C LYS A 85 19.10 -10.17 13.97
N ASP A 86 18.33 -9.13 14.34
CA ASP A 86 16.92 -9.24 14.74
C ASP A 86 16.15 -8.03 14.20
N ARG A 87 15.21 -8.26 13.28
CA ARG A 87 14.32 -7.23 12.71
C ARG A 87 13.39 -6.59 13.75
N ARG A 88 13.13 -7.29 14.86
CA ARG A 88 12.33 -6.78 15.98
C ARG A 88 12.96 -5.53 16.60
N ALA A 89 14.28 -5.50 16.75
CA ALA A 89 15.00 -4.34 17.28
C ALA A 89 14.78 -3.11 16.38
N ILE A 90 14.88 -3.29 15.06
CA ILE A 90 14.62 -2.20 14.10
C ILE A 90 13.16 -1.73 14.17
N LEU A 91 12.19 -2.66 14.22
CA LEU A 91 10.77 -2.30 14.36
C LEU A 91 10.50 -1.53 15.66
N LEU A 92 11.15 -1.89 16.78
CA LEU A 92 11.01 -1.18 18.05
C LEU A 92 11.62 0.22 17.97
N ILE A 93 12.79 0.38 17.35
CA ILE A 93 13.43 1.69 17.14
C ILE A 93 12.52 2.57 16.27
N LEU A 94 12.01 2.05 15.15
CA LEU A 94 11.13 2.79 14.28
C LEU A 94 9.79 3.13 14.95
N GLY A 95 9.22 2.19 15.71
CA GLY A 95 7.99 2.43 16.47
C GLY A 95 8.17 3.47 17.58
N ALA A 96 9.28 3.41 18.33
CA ALA A 96 9.63 4.41 19.34
C ALA A 96 9.89 5.80 18.69
N GLY A 97 10.61 5.83 17.57
CA GLY A 97 10.81 7.05 16.78
C GLY A 97 9.49 7.63 16.28
N SER A 98 8.54 6.79 15.83
CA SER A 98 7.21 7.23 15.43
C SER A 98 6.41 7.82 16.62
N LEU A 99 6.48 7.19 17.79
CA LEU A 99 5.85 7.68 19.01
C LEU A 99 6.42 9.05 19.41
N LEU A 100 7.74 9.19 19.43
CA LEU A 100 8.42 10.47 19.69
C LEU A 100 8.07 11.53 18.67
N SER A 101 7.92 11.15 17.38
CA SER A 101 7.52 12.07 16.31
C SER A 101 6.08 12.57 16.50
N PHE A 102 5.14 11.70 16.94
CA PHE A 102 3.78 12.13 17.27
C PHE A 102 3.76 13.03 18.52
N LEU A 103 4.58 12.76 19.54
CA LEU A 103 4.73 13.65 20.70
C LEU A 103 5.33 15.01 20.29
N ALA A 104 6.35 15.02 19.44
CA ALA A 104 6.93 16.23 18.90
C ALA A 104 5.90 17.04 18.10
N LEU A 105 5.08 16.35 17.29
CA LEU A 105 4.01 16.96 16.52
C LEU A 105 2.94 17.59 17.43
N TRP A 106 2.61 16.92 18.55
CA TRP A 106 1.67 17.46 19.54
C TRP A 106 2.19 18.76 20.19
N ALA A 107 3.47 18.79 20.54
CA ALA A 107 4.11 19.95 21.13
C ALA A 107 4.43 21.06 20.10
N ALA A 108 4.50 20.75 18.81
CA ALA A 108 4.87 21.68 17.76
C ALA A 108 3.83 22.78 17.57
N ASN A 109 4.28 24.04 17.43
CA ASN A 109 3.45 25.17 17.06
C ASN A 109 4.01 25.82 15.79
N GLY A 110 3.12 26.04 14.80
CA GLY A 110 3.48 26.61 13.51
C GLY A 110 4.05 25.57 12.51
N PHE A 111 4.22 26.01 11.28
CA PHE A 111 4.53 25.15 10.14
C PHE A 111 5.86 24.43 10.25
N TRP A 112 6.96 25.12 10.53
CA TRP A 112 8.31 24.54 10.48
C TRP A 112 8.56 23.46 11.52
N PRO A 113 8.20 23.63 12.82
CA PRO A 113 8.31 22.52 13.78
C PRO A 113 7.42 21.33 13.43
N MET A 114 6.20 21.56 12.89
CA MET A 114 5.35 20.47 12.43
C MET A 114 5.94 19.75 11.23
N LEU A 115 6.55 20.46 10.27
CA LEU A 115 7.24 19.86 9.14
C LEU A 115 8.41 18.98 9.60
N ALA A 116 9.24 19.48 10.52
CA ALA A 116 10.34 18.69 11.07
C ALA A 116 9.86 17.41 11.76
N ALA A 117 8.80 17.48 12.57
CA ALA A 117 8.19 16.33 13.23
C ALA A 117 7.57 15.36 12.22
N THR A 118 6.94 15.86 11.16
CA THR A 118 6.34 15.05 10.09
C THR A 118 7.42 14.33 9.25
N ILE A 119 8.55 14.98 8.96
CA ILE A 119 9.69 14.36 8.29
C ILE A 119 10.29 13.24 9.16
N LEU A 120 10.46 13.49 10.45
CA LEU A 120 10.95 12.48 11.39
C LEU A 120 9.98 11.29 11.46
N LEU A 121 8.66 11.56 11.54
CA LEU A 121 7.63 10.54 11.47
C LEU A 121 7.74 9.73 10.17
N ALA A 122 7.93 10.38 9.03
CA ALA A 122 8.06 9.70 7.74
C ALA A 122 9.26 8.74 7.71
N ILE A 123 10.42 9.15 8.22
CA ILE A 123 11.61 8.31 8.30
C ILE A 123 11.32 7.06 9.14
N CYS A 124 10.67 7.22 10.27
CA CYS A 124 10.40 6.11 11.18
C CYS A 124 9.24 5.23 10.70
N TRP A 125 8.17 5.83 10.18
CA TRP A 125 6.89 5.14 9.90
C TRP A 125 6.87 4.35 8.59
N THR A 126 7.42 4.93 7.51
CA THR A 126 7.18 4.43 6.14
C THR A 126 7.71 3.02 5.89
N THR A 127 8.70 2.56 6.65
CA THR A 127 9.32 1.25 6.51
C THR A 127 8.73 0.20 7.44
N ILE A 128 7.91 0.58 8.44
CA ILE A 128 7.33 -0.37 9.41
C ILE A 128 6.48 -1.41 8.69
N MET A 129 5.58 -1.01 7.79
CA MET A 129 4.70 -1.92 7.06
C MET A 129 5.48 -2.95 6.22
N PRO A 130 6.44 -2.60 5.35
CA PRO A 130 7.27 -3.55 4.63
C PRO A 130 8.02 -4.54 5.53
N LEU A 131 8.50 -4.10 6.69
CA LEU A 131 9.18 -4.98 7.64
C LEU A 131 8.22 -5.96 8.32
N ILE A 132 7.02 -5.52 8.69
CA ILE A 132 5.97 -6.40 9.26
C ILE A 132 5.55 -7.44 8.21
N GLU A 133 5.39 -7.06 6.94
CA GLU A 133 5.09 -7.99 5.85
C GLU A 133 6.19 -9.06 5.71
N THR A 134 7.45 -8.68 5.82
CA THR A 134 8.58 -9.62 5.78
C THR A 134 8.50 -10.63 6.93
N VAL A 135 8.15 -10.17 8.15
CA VAL A 135 7.97 -11.04 9.33
C VAL A 135 6.76 -11.95 9.15
N ALA A 136 5.66 -11.46 8.58
CA ALA A 136 4.47 -12.25 8.32
C ALA A 136 4.75 -13.37 7.31
N VAL A 137 5.43 -13.08 6.21
CA VAL A 137 5.86 -14.09 5.22
C VAL A 137 6.75 -15.16 5.85
N ALA A 138 7.66 -14.78 6.76
CA ALA A 138 8.47 -15.75 7.51
C ALA A 138 7.59 -16.64 8.42
N GLY A 139 6.54 -16.07 9.03
CA GLY A 139 5.55 -16.81 9.84
C GLY A 139 4.77 -17.83 9.01
N ILE A 140 4.33 -17.45 7.80
CA ILE A 140 3.65 -18.35 6.88
C ILE A 140 4.55 -19.54 6.52
N ARG A 141 5.79 -19.29 6.10
CA ARG A 141 6.73 -20.34 5.70
C ARG A 141 7.08 -21.28 6.85
N LYS A 142 7.22 -20.76 8.08
CA LYS A 142 7.69 -21.53 9.22
C LYS A 142 6.59 -22.27 9.98
N HIS A 143 5.39 -21.71 10.03
CA HIS A 143 4.29 -22.18 10.86
C HIS A 143 3.02 -22.52 10.09
N GLY A 144 3.03 -22.43 8.75
CA GLY A 144 1.88 -22.73 7.90
C GLY A 144 0.69 -21.76 8.12
N LEU A 145 0.96 -20.49 8.48
CA LEU A 145 -0.08 -19.53 8.78
C LEU A 145 -0.84 -19.13 7.52
N ASP A 146 -2.12 -18.88 7.66
CA ASP A 146 -2.94 -18.25 6.63
C ASP A 146 -2.74 -16.73 6.66
N TYR A 147 -2.02 -16.22 5.64
CA TYR A 147 -1.76 -14.78 5.51
C TYR A 147 -3.04 -13.96 5.43
N GLY A 148 -4.04 -14.41 4.70
CA GLY A 148 -5.30 -13.68 4.53
C GLY A 148 -6.00 -13.46 5.87
N ARG A 149 -6.07 -14.49 6.70
CA ARG A 149 -6.66 -14.42 8.04
C ARG A 149 -5.90 -13.49 8.98
N VAL A 150 -4.58 -13.52 8.95
CA VAL A 150 -3.75 -12.62 9.77
C VAL A 150 -3.91 -11.17 9.30
N ARG A 151 -3.84 -10.93 7.99
CA ARG A 151 -3.91 -9.61 7.38
C ARG A 151 -5.30 -8.97 7.50
N LEU A 152 -6.37 -9.78 7.54
CA LEU A 152 -7.76 -9.32 7.69
C LEU A 152 -7.96 -8.46 8.96
N TRP A 153 -7.27 -8.77 10.06
CA TRP A 153 -7.32 -7.98 11.30
C TRP A 153 -6.86 -6.54 11.10
N GLY A 154 -5.95 -6.29 10.17
CA GLY A 154 -5.59 -4.93 9.77
C GLY A 154 -6.77 -4.19 9.14
N SER A 155 -7.45 -4.78 8.17
CA SER A 155 -8.62 -4.16 7.53
C SER A 155 -9.77 -3.92 8.53
N ALA A 156 -10.06 -4.91 9.39
CA ALA A 156 -11.06 -4.78 10.45
C ALA A 156 -10.72 -3.63 11.42
N SER A 157 -9.46 -3.50 11.81
CA SER A 157 -8.99 -2.41 12.67
C SER A 157 -9.07 -1.05 11.99
N PHE A 158 -8.74 -0.96 10.70
CA PHE A 158 -8.91 0.29 9.95
C PHE A 158 -10.38 0.74 9.93
N ILE A 159 -11.31 -0.18 9.67
CA ILE A 159 -12.76 0.09 9.67
C ILE A 159 -13.18 0.57 11.07
N LEU A 160 -12.78 -0.14 12.11
CA LEU A 160 -13.10 0.22 13.48
C LEU A 160 -12.51 1.58 13.87
N ALA A 161 -11.25 1.86 13.50
CA ALA A 161 -10.58 3.12 13.77
C ALA A 161 -11.24 4.29 13.05
N SER A 162 -11.51 4.15 11.74
CA SER A 162 -12.12 5.21 10.94
C SER A 162 -13.52 5.56 11.43
N PHE A 163 -14.36 4.56 11.71
CA PHE A 163 -15.70 4.75 12.22
C PHE A 163 -15.69 5.25 13.67
N GLY A 164 -14.93 4.57 14.56
CA GLY A 164 -14.85 4.92 15.97
C GLY A 164 -14.25 6.30 16.22
N ALA A 165 -13.23 6.71 15.44
CA ALA A 165 -12.70 8.06 15.53
C ALA A 165 -13.73 9.10 15.10
N GLY A 166 -14.56 8.83 14.07
CA GLY A 166 -15.66 9.71 13.70
C GLY A 166 -16.59 9.98 14.87
N PHE A 167 -16.98 8.95 15.60
CA PHE A 167 -17.81 9.06 16.80
C PHE A 167 -17.13 9.83 17.93
N ILE A 168 -15.84 9.54 18.19
CA ILE A 168 -15.06 10.23 19.22
C ILE A 168 -14.90 11.72 18.87
N ILE A 169 -14.57 12.04 17.63
CA ILE A 169 -14.40 13.44 17.18
C ILE A 169 -15.72 14.21 17.25
N GLN A 170 -16.83 13.58 16.92
CA GLN A 170 -18.15 14.19 17.03
C GLN A 170 -18.46 14.62 18.48
N ARG A 171 -18.05 13.81 19.45
CA ARG A 171 -18.35 14.02 20.87
C ARG A 171 -17.33 14.92 21.59
N TRP A 172 -16.04 14.78 21.27
CA TRP A 172 -14.94 15.43 22.03
C TRP A 172 -14.04 16.33 21.17
N GLY A 173 -14.33 16.45 19.89
CA GLY A 173 -13.64 17.36 18.98
C GLY A 173 -12.31 16.82 18.42
N PRO A 174 -11.72 17.56 17.45
CA PRO A 174 -10.52 17.16 16.72
C PRO A 174 -9.24 17.04 17.56
N ALA A 175 -9.20 17.65 18.74
CA ALA A 175 -8.05 17.54 19.65
C ALA A 175 -7.75 16.09 20.06
N THR A 176 -8.74 15.18 20.00
CA THR A 176 -8.61 13.76 20.36
C THR A 176 -7.86 12.93 19.33
N ILE A 177 -7.68 13.42 18.11
CA ILE A 177 -7.09 12.66 17.00
C ILE A 177 -5.65 12.21 17.33
N LEU A 178 -4.81 13.12 17.80
CA LEU A 178 -3.42 12.81 18.09
C LEU A 178 -3.24 11.88 19.31
N PRO A 179 -3.97 12.04 20.43
CA PRO A 179 -4.03 11.05 21.50
C PRO A 179 -4.41 9.64 21.04
N LEU A 180 -5.38 9.50 20.12
CA LEU A 180 -5.74 8.20 19.54
C LEU A 180 -4.58 7.58 18.76
N MET A 181 -3.85 8.37 17.95
CA MET A 181 -2.67 7.91 17.22
C MET A 181 -1.55 7.49 18.16
N LEU A 182 -1.32 8.24 19.24
CA LEU A 182 -0.33 7.90 20.27
C LEU A 182 -0.68 6.58 20.94
N ALA A 183 -1.93 6.40 21.37
CA ALA A 183 -2.39 5.16 21.99
C ALA A 183 -2.24 3.96 21.03
N ALA A 184 -2.63 4.10 19.77
CA ALA A 184 -2.47 3.06 18.77
C ALA A 184 -0.99 2.74 18.48
N THR A 185 -0.10 3.75 18.49
CA THR A 185 1.35 3.55 18.32
C THR A 185 1.95 2.78 19.49
N VAL A 186 1.49 3.05 20.72
CA VAL A 186 1.88 2.27 21.91
C VAL A 186 1.41 0.81 21.77
N LEU A 187 0.17 0.57 21.32
CA LEU A 187 -0.31 -0.80 21.06
C LEU A 187 0.53 -1.50 19.98
N MET A 188 0.95 -0.79 18.94
CA MET A 188 1.84 -1.34 17.91
C MET A 188 3.22 -1.70 18.49
N LEU A 189 3.78 -0.88 19.37
CA LEU A 189 5.04 -1.20 20.08
C LEU A 189 4.87 -2.45 20.94
N VAL A 190 3.77 -2.56 21.71
CA VAL A 190 3.45 -3.76 22.50
C VAL A 190 3.34 -4.98 21.57
N GLY A 191 2.62 -4.86 20.44
CA GLY A 191 2.51 -5.93 19.44
C GLY A 191 3.88 -6.37 18.90
N THR A 192 4.76 -5.42 18.64
CA THR A 192 6.14 -5.68 18.21
C THR A 192 6.95 -6.41 19.31
N MET A 193 6.78 -6.02 20.58
CA MET A 193 7.42 -6.69 21.71
C MET A 193 6.95 -8.15 21.89
N LEU A 194 5.73 -8.45 21.53
CA LEU A 194 5.14 -9.79 21.62
C LEU A 194 5.57 -10.73 20.49
N LEU A 195 6.21 -10.23 19.44
CA LEU A 195 6.69 -11.06 18.33
C LEU A 195 7.73 -12.08 18.80
N PRO A 196 7.62 -13.36 18.39
CA PRO A 196 8.63 -14.37 18.71
C PRO A 196 9.96 -14.07 18.00
N LYS A 197 11.08 -14.18 18.69
CA LYS A 197 12.43 -14.02 18.10
C LYS A 197 12.65 -14.96 16.90
N SER A 198 11.97 -16.10 16.89
CA SER A 198 12.06 -17.06 15.80
C SER A 198 11.57 -16.57 14.46
N LEU A 199 10.70 -15.53 14.42
CA LEU A 199 10.19 -14.90 13.19
C LEU A 199 11.02 -13.71 12.76
N THR A 200 11.67 -13.05 13.69
CA THR A 200 12.37 -11.78 13.47
C THR A 200 13.88 -11.97 13.31
N ALA A 201 14.41 -13.12 13.80
CA ALA A 201 15.81 -13.48 13.64
C ALA A 201 16.15 -13.68 12.16
N LYS A 202 17.37 -13.31 11.78
CA LYS A 202 17.89 -13.47 10.43
C LYS A 202 17.85 -14.93 10.00
N THR A 203 17.02 -15.25 9.02
CA THR A 203 17.16 -16.50 8.25
C THR A 203 18.40 -16.38 7.36
N ARG A 204 19.14 -17.48 7.19
CA ARG A 204 20.28 -17.52 6.23
C ARG A 204 19.81 -16.92 4.90
N PRO A 205 20.61 -16.07 4.26
CA PRO A 205 20.25 -15.51 2.96
C PRO A 205 19.97 -16.67 2.01
N THR A 206 18.84 -16.67 1.35
CA THR A 206 18.64 -17.47 0.15
C THR A 206 19.62 -16.88 -0.87
N GLU A 207 20.53 -17.68 -1.40
CA GLU A 207 21.43 -17.27 -2.48
C GLU A 207 20.57 -16.66 -3.59
N GLY A 208 20.78 -15.40 -3.91
CA GLY A 208 20.00 -14.62 -4.88
C GLY A 208 19.23 -13.40 -4.32
N ALA A 209 19.02 -13.27 -2.99
CA ALA A 209 18.15 -12.24 -2.40
C ALA A 209 18.72 -10.80 -2.37
N HIS A 210 19.98 -10.59 -2.75
CA HIS A 210 20.65 -9.29 -2.70
C HIS A 210 21.27 -8.89 -4.03
N ARG A 211 20.44 -8.86 -5.08
CA ARG A 211 20.88 -8.16 -6.29
C ARG A 211 20.75 -6.66 -6.00
N HIS A 212 21.89 -5.97 -5.87
CA HIS A 212 21.91 -4.51 -5.74
C HIS A 212 21.18 -3.90 -6.93
N LEU A 213 20.28 -2.95 -6.65
CA LEU A 213 19.67 -2.08 -7.67
C LEU A 213 20.80 -1.47 -8.52
N LYS A 214 21.02 -2.00 -9.73
CA LYS A 214 21.97 -1.39 -10.65
C LYS A 214 21.25 -0.29 -11.41
N LEU A 215 21.78 0.92 -11.36
CA LEU A 215 21.22 2.07 -12.07
C LEU A 215 21.04 1.75 -13.57
N THR A 216 21.93 0.95 -14.14
CA THR A 216 21.84 0.46 -15.53
C THR A 216 20.58 -0.36 -15.78
N GLU A 217 20.15 -1.19 -14.83
CA GLU A 217 18.94 -2.00 -14.93
C GLU A 217 17.68 -1.11 -14.86
N ALA A 218 17.68 -0.13 -13.95
CA ALA A 218 16.59 0.85 -13.86
C ALA A 218 16.44 1.67 -15.16
N ILE A 219 17.56 2.12 -15.74
CA ILE A 219 17.56 2.84 -17.01
C ILE A 219 17.06 1.94 -18.16
N ALA A 220 17.45 0.68 -18.19
CA ALA A 220 16.99 -0.28 -19.19
C ALA A 220 15.47 -0.49 -19.12
N LEU A 221 14.91 -0.62 -17.89
CA LEU A 221 13.47 -0.71 -17.67
C LEU A 221 12.75 0.56 -18.16
N LEU A 222 13.26 1.73 -17.82
CA LEU A 222 12.67 3.02 -18.21
C LEU A 222 12.79 3.33 -19.72
N ARG A 223 13.54 2.55 -20.48
CA ARG A 223 13.56 2.64 -21.96
C ARG A 223 12.40 1.92 -22.63
N SER A 224 11.66 1.06 -21.90
CA SER A 224 10.47 0.39 -22.46
C SER A 224 9.28 1.35 -22.55
N PRO A 225 8.77 1.67 -23.78
CA PRO A 225 7.64 2.57 -23.94
C PRO A 225 6.36 2.02 -23.29
N LEU A 226 6.17 0.70 -23.28
CA LEU A 226 5.01 0.06 -22.65
C LEU A 226 5.07 0.14 -21.13
N LEU A 227 6.26 -0.03 -20.53
CA LEU A 227 6.43 0.18 -19.11
C LEU A 227 6.21 1.65 -18.71
N LEU A 228 6.72 2.60 -19.49
CA LEU A 228 6.48 4.02 -19.26
C LEU A 228 5.00 4.39 -19.39
N LEU A 229 4.30 3.85 -20.38
CA LEU A 229 2.87 4.06 -20.56
C LEU A 229 2.08 3.50 -19.35
N PHE A 230 2.44 2.29 -18.89
CA PHE A 230 1.86 1.71 -17.67
C PHE A 230 2.14 2.57 -16.44
N LEU A 231 3.39 3.01 -16.23
CA LEU A 231 3.76 3.86 -15.10
C LEU A 231 2.99 5.18 -15.12
N LEU A 232 2.80 5.80 -16.29
CA LEU A 232 2.01 7.01 -16.45
C LEU A 232 0.54 6.76 -16.09
N ALA A 233 -0.07 5.70 -16.61
CA ALA A 233 -1.45 5.34 -16.31
C ALA A 233 -1.64 5.05 -14.80
N ALA A 234 -0.78 4.24 -14.21
CA ALA A 234 -0.85 3.90 -12.79
C ALA A 234 -0.59 5.13 -11.89
N SER A 235 0.34 6.01 -12.28
CA SER A 235 0.62 7.26 -11.57
C SER A 235 -0.58 8.20 -11.61
N ALA A 236 -1.19 8.39 -12.77
CA ALA A 236 -2.32 9.30 -12.93
C ALA A 236 -3.55 8.86 -12.13
N VAL A 237 -3.93 7.56 -12.17
CA VAL A 237 -5.06 7.07 -11.40
C VAL A 237 -4.81 7.12 -9.89
N GLN A 238 -3.61 6.80 -9.42
CA GLN A 238 -3.29 6.86 -7.99
C GLN A 238 -3.17 8.30 -7.50
N ALA A 239 -2.47 9.16 -8.23
CA ALA A 239 -2.31 10.56 -7.88
C ALA A 239 -3.65 11.34 -7.88
N SER A 240 -4.65 10.89 -8.67
CA SER A 240 -6.00 11.47 -8.66
C SER A 240 -6.71 11.34 -7.29
N HIS A 241 -6.21 10.54 -6.36
CA HIS A 241 -6.73 10.45 -5.00
C HIS A 241 -6.22 11.56 -4.07
N ALA A 242 -5.32 12.45 -4.53
CA ALA A 242 -4.65 13.40 -3.64
C ALA A 242 -5.60 14.33 -2.89
N VAL A 243 -6.55 14.98 -3.59
CA VAL A 243 -7.56 15.85 -2.94
C VAL A 243 -8.40 15.06 -1.94
N TYR A 244 -8.77 13.83 -2.26
CA TYR A 244 -9.55 12.97 -1.38
C TYR A 244 -8.79 12.64 -0.08
N TYR A 245 -7.53 12.25 -0.16
CA TYR A 245 -6.74 11.91 1.02
C TYR A 245 -6.39 13.10 1.89
N VAL A 246 -6.24 14.29 1.28
CA VAL A 246 -5.89 15.50 2.02
C VAL A 246 -7.13 16.23 2.52
N PHE A 247 -8.13 16.42 1.67
CA PHE A 247 -9.26 17.30 1.95
C PHE A 247 -10.62 16.61 2.01
N GLY A 248 -10.71 15.30 1.75
CA GLY A 248 -11.99 14.59 1.70
C GLY A 248 -12.81 14.74 2.98
N THR A 249 -12.19 14.51 4.14
CA THR A 249 -12.86 14.68 5.43
C THR A 249 -13.23 16.15 5.69
N ILE A 250 -12.34 17.09 5.40
CA ILE A 250 -12.59 18.53 5.57
C ILE A 250 -13.72 19.00 4.63
N ALA A 251 -13.73 18.52 3.38
CA ALA A 251 -14.77 18.83 2.41
C ALA A 251 -16.15 18.37 2.90
N TRP A 252 -16.24 17.14 3.40
CA TRP A 252 -17.49 16.60 3.93
C TRP A 252 -17.95 17.29 5.21
N GLN A 253 -17.02 17.70 6.10
CA GLN A 253 -17.36 18.54 7.26
C GLN A 253 -17.93 19.89 6.82
N ARG A 254 -17.34 20.53 5.81
CA ARG A 254 -17.84 21.81 5.24
C ARG A 254 -19.21 21.66 4.57
N GLN A 255 -19.54 20.46 4.06
CA GLN A 255 -20.88 20.11 3.54
C GLN A 255 -21.90 19.81 4.65
N GLY A 256 -21.48 19.82 5.93
CA GLY A 256 -22.36 19.57 7.07
C GLY A 256 -22.53 18.09 7.41
N PHE A 257 -21.72 17.17 6.88
CA PHE A 257 -21.79 15.76 7.28
C PHE A 257 -21.25 15.60 8.70
N SER A 258 -21.94 14.79 9.51
CA SER A 258 -21.46 14.46 10.86
C SER A 258 -20.15 13.66 10.81
N SER A 259 -19.34 13.77 11.85
CA SER A 259 -18.07 13.03 11.91
C SER A 259 -18.27 11.51 11.89
N GLU A 260 -19.42 11.01 12.42
CA GLU A 260 -19.78 9.60 12.34
C GLU A 260 -20.08 9.18 10.89
N ALA A 261 -20.84 9.98 10.14
CA ALA A 261 -21.12 9.72 8.74
C ALA A 261 -19.83 9.71 7.90
N ILE A 262 -18.91 10.61 8.19
CA ILE A 262 -17.60 10.67 7.55
C ILE A 262 -16.78 9.42 7.86
N GLY A 263 -16.74 9.01 9.14
CA GLY A 263 -16.06 7.76 9.53
C GLY A 263 -16.67 6.52 8.87
N ALA A 264 -18.00 6.49 8.74
CA ALA A 264 -18.72 5.43 8.02
C ALA A 264 -18.37 5.42 6.51
N LEU A 265 -18.22 6.57 5.85
CA LEU A 265 -17.82 6.65 4.45
C LEU A 265 -16.39 6.12 4.22
N TRP A 266 -15.44 6.42 5.11
CA TRP A 266 -14.10 5.86 5.03
C TRP A 266 -14.10 4.35 5.26
N ALA A 267 -14.82 3.88 6.29
CA ALA A 267 -14.98 2.45 6.57
C ALA A 267 -15.63 1.70 5.40
N PHE A 268 -16.68 2.27 4.81
CA PHE A 268 -17.40 1.71 3.68
C PHE A 268 -16.50 1.54 2.45
N GLY A 269 -15.63 2.52 2.16
CA GLY A 269 -14.63 2.40 1.09
C GLY A 269 -13.76 1.14 1.23
N VAL A 270 -13.29 0.85 2.46
CA VAL A 270 -12.46 -0.34 2.73
C VAL A 270 -13.29 -1.62 2.70
N ILE A 271 -14.55 -1.60 3.15
CA ILE A 271 -15.44 -2.78 3.08
C ILE A 271 -15.63 -3.22 1.62
N VAL A 272 -15.94 -2.29 0.72
CA VAL A 272 -16.14 -2.63 -0.71
C VAL A 272 -14.83 -3.07 -1.38
N GLU A 273 -13.68 -2.55 -0.93
CA GLU A 273 -12.36 -3.00 -1.38
C GLU A 273 -12.09 -4.45 -0.97
N ILE A 274 -12.40 -4.83 0.27
CA ILE A 274 -12.28 -6.22 0.75
C ILE A 274 -13.15 -7.16 -0.11
N VAL A 275 -14.38 -6.75 -0.41
CA VAL A 275 -15.28 -7.51 -1.29
C VAL A 275 -14.67 -7.68 -2.68
N LEU A 276 -14.11 -6.61 -3.27
CA LEU A 276 -13.45 -6.71 -4.58
C LEU A 276 -12.27 -7.68 -4.54
N PHE A 277 -11.44 -7.63 -3.50
CA PHE A 277 -10.28 -8.52 -3.38
C PHE A 277 -10.68 -10.00 -3.20
N ALA A 278 -11.85 -10.30 -2.61
CA ALA A 278 -12.36 -11.65 -2.55
C ALA A 278 -12.62 -12.25 -3.95
N PHE A 279 -12.88 -11.41 -4.96
CA PHE A 279 -13.10 -11.81 -6.36
C PHE A 279 -11.90 -11.49 -7.27
N SER A 280 -10.74 -11.10 -6.71
CA SER A 280 -9.58 -10.63 -7.45
C SER A 280 -9.07 -11.62 -8.52
N GLY A 281 -9.02 -12.92 -8.19
CA GLY A 281 -8.60 -13.96 -9.14
C GLY A 281 -9.51 -14.05 -10.35
N THR A 282 -10.83 -13.96 -10.16
CA THR A 282 -11.81 -13.98 -11.26
C THR A 282 -11.74 -12.72 -12.11
N LEU A 283 -11.58 -11.56 -11.47
CA LEU A 283 -11.46 -10.27 -12.14
C LEU A 283 -10.25 -10.24 -13.07
N ILE A 284 -9.09 -10.63 -12.55
CA ILE A 284 -7.85 -10.59 -13.33
C ILE A 284 -7.83 -11.63 -14.44
N ALA A 285 -8.38 -12.82 -14.20
CA ALA A 285 -8.49 -13.88 -15.22
C ALA A 285 -9.38 -13.48 -16.39
N LYS A 286 -10.47 -12.74 -16.13
CA LYS A 286 -11.42 -12.32 -17.17
C LYS A 286 -10.99 -11.05 -17.92
N LEU A 287 -10.41 -10.10 -17.23
CA LEU A 287 -10.15 -8.77 -17.78
C LEU A 287 -8.69 -8.55 -18.18
N GLY A 288 -7.76 -9.20 -17.49
CA GLY A 288 -6.34 -8.91 -17.58
C GLY A 288 -5.97 -7.54 -16.99
N ALA A 289 -4.66 -7.28 -16.84
CA ALA A 289 -4.16 -6.09 -16.15
C ALA A 289 -4.51 -4.78 -16.87
N ALA A 290 -4.33 -4.71 -18.20
CA ALA A 290 -4.52 -3.47 -18.95
C ALA A 290 -5.98 -2.99 -18.93
N ARG A 291 -6.94 -3.92 -19.18
CA ARG A 291 -8.38 -3.58 -19.14
C ARG A 291 -8.82 -3.24 -17.73
N LEU A 292 -8.33 -3.96 -16.71
CA LEU A 292 -8.66 -3.70 -15.33
C LEU A 292 -8.17 -2.31 -14.90
N LEU A 293 -6.97 -1.87 -15.35
CA LEU A 293 -6.45 -0.54 -15.11
C LEU A 293 -7.30 0.55 -15.78
N ALA A 294 -7.73 0.33 -17.02
CA ALA A 294 -8.62 1.25 -17.72
C ALA A 294 -9.99 1.40 -17.04
N ILE A 295 -10.58 0.29 -16.56
CA ILE A 295 -11.82 0.30 -15.78
C ILE A 295 -11.63 1.05 -14.45
N ALA A 296 -10.52 0.81 -13.76
CA ALA A 296 -10.18 1.50 -12.52
C ALA A 296 -10.06 3.03 -12.72
N ALA A 297 -9.40 3.44 -13.81
CA ALA A 297 -9.27 4.84 -14.19
C ALA A 297 -10.62 5.48 -14.53
N SER A 298 -11.49 4.75 -15.24
CA SER A 298 -12.86 5.22 -15.56
C SER A 298 -13.69 5.39 -14.30
N ALA A 299 -13.62 4.42 -13.37
CA ALA A 299 -14.29 4.51 -12.07
C ALA A 299 -13.78 5.71 -11.24
N ALA A 300 -12.46 5.98 -11.26
CA ALA A 300 -11.88 7.15 -10.62
C ALA A 300 -12.38 8.45 -11.26
N THR A 301 -12.42 8.53 -12.58
CA THR A 301 -12.91 9.72 -13.32
C THR A 301 -14.36 10.03 -12.94
N ILE A 302 -15.25 9.02 -12.97
CA ILE A 302 -16.65 9.19 -12.59
C ILE A 302 -16.77 9.63 -11.13
N ARG A 303 -16.04 8.95 -10.22
CA ARG A 303 -16.04 9.25 -8.81
C ARG A 303 -15.67 10.70 -8.51
N TRP A 304 -14.57 11.18 -9.08
CA TRP A 304 -14.09 12.53 -8.85
C TRP A 304 -14.95 13.59 -9.55
N ALA A 305 -15.50 13.31 -10.73
CA ALA A 305 -16.43 14.21 -11.41
C ALA A 305 -17.71 14.41 -10.57
N VAL A 306 -18.26 13.35 -9.99
CA VAL A 306 -19.42 13.47 -9.08
C VAL A 306 -19.04 14.17 -7.78
N MET A 307 -17.88 13.87 -7.20
CA MET A 307 -17.43 14.51 -5.96
C MET A 307 -17.17 16.02 -6.12
N ALA A 308 -16.80 16.48 -7.33
CA ALA A 308 -16.68 17.91 -7.63
C ALA A 308 -17.98 18.70 -7.51
N LEU A 309 -19.13 18.03 -7.60
CA LEU A 309 -20.46 18.62 -7.46
C LEU A 309 -20.93 18.71 -6.01
N ALA A 310 -20.06 18.39 -5.04
CA ALA A 310 -20.39 18.34 -3.60
C ALA A 310 -21.71 17.57 -3.33
N PRO A 311 -21.83 16.30 -3.73
CA PRO A 311 -23.08 15.56 -3.70
C PRO A 311 -23.61 15.33 -2.27
N PRO A 312 -24.93 15.15 -2.08
CA PRO A 312 -25.49 14.81 -0.79
C PRO A 312 -25.01 13.43 -0.31
N LEU A 313 -25.15 13.17 1.00
CA LEU A 313 -24.58 12.01 1.68
C LEU A 313 -24.83 10.67 0.97
N LEU A 314 -26.08 10.44 0.53
CA LEU A 314 -26.45 9.18 -0.14
C LEU A 314 -25.69 8.99 -1.46
N LEU A 315 -25.60 10.02 -2.29
CA LEU A 315 -24.86 9.98 -3.55
C LEU A 315 -23.34 9.89 -3.29
N THR A 316 -22.84 10.57 -2.25
CA THR A 316 -21.45 10.42 -1.78
C THR A 316 -21.17 8.96 -1.41
N ALA A 317 -22.06 8.29 -0.66
CA ALA A 317 -21.90 6.87 -0.31
C ALA A 317 -21.93 5.96 -1.55
N LEU A 318 -22.81 6.23 -2.52
CA LEU A 318 -22.86 5.46 -3.77
C LEU A 318 -21.55 5.57 -4.56
N VAL A 319 -21.03 6.78 -4.76
CA VAL A 319 -19.75 6.94 -5.48
C VAL A 319 -18.55 6.51 -4.65
N GLN A 320 -18.67 6.46 -3.31
CA GLN A 320 -17.65 5.89 -2.45
C GLN A 320 -17.47 4.38 -2.68
N SER A 321 -18.49 3.64 -3.13
CA SER A 321 -18.35 2.25 -3.54
C SER A 321 -17.36 2.07 -4.71
N LEU A 322 -17.19 3.09 -5.55
CA LEU A 322 -16.21 3.08 -6.63
C LEU A 322 -14.76 3.10 -6.12
N HIS A 323 -14.55 3.29 -4.81
CA HIS A 323 -13.20 3.17 -4.21
C HIS A 323 -12.56 1.81 -4.47
N ALA A 324 -13.34 0.75 -4.38
CA ALA A 324 -12.87 -0.59 -4.68
C ALA A 324 -12.25 -0.70 -6.09
N PHE A 325 -12.86 -0.05 -7.07
CA PHE A 325 -12.33 -0.03 -8.45
C PHE A 325 -11.21 0.99 -8.60
N SER A 326 -11.43 2.24 -8.21
CA SER A 326 -10.47 3.33 -8.42
C SER A 326 -9.14 3.10 -7.71
N PHE A 327 -9.14 2.43 -6.54
CA PHE A 327 -7.94 2.09 -5.78
C PHE A 327 -7.62 0.59 -5.85
N GLY A 328 -8.53 -0.27 -5.41
CA GLY A 328 -8.29 -1.72 -5.28
C GLY A 328 -8.00 -2.39 -6.62
N ALA A 329 -8.84 -2.16 -7.64
CA ALA A 329 -8.63 -2.75 -8.96
C ALA A 329 -7.39 -2.15 -9.66
N ALA A 330 -7.10 -0.85 -9.48
CA ALA A 330 -5.86 -0.24 -10.00
C ALA A 330 -4.62 -0.89 -9.39
N HIS A 331 -4.63 -1.14 -8.08
CA HIS A 331 -3.53 -1.82 -7.38
C HIS A 331 -3.36 -3.27 -7.87
N LEU A 332 -4.46 -4.02 -7.97
CA LEU A 332 -4.45 -5.38 -8.49
C LEU A 332 -3.91 -5.44 -9.94
N ALA A 333 -4.36 -4.52 -10.79
CA ALA A 333 -3.89 -4.41 -12.17
C ALA A 333 -2.38 -4.11 -12.22
N ALA A 334 -1.89 -3.24 -11.34
CA ALA A 334 -0.48 -2.87 -11.29
C ALA A 334 0.40 -4.05 -10.87
N ILE A 335 0.04 -4.77 -9.82
CA ILE A 335 0.78 -5.96 -9.40
C ILE A 335 0.82 -6.99 -10.53
N HIS A 336 -0.34 -7.27 -11.14
CA HIS A 336 -0.45 -8.27 -12.19
C HIS A 336 0.32 -7.87 -13.46
N PHE A 337 0.30 -6.60 -13.84
CA PHE A 337 1.10 -6.11 -14.96
C PHE A 337 2.58 -6.32 -14.70
N LEU A 338 3.09 -5.87 -13.55
CA LEU A 338 4.52 -5.98 -13.21
C LEU A 338 5.00 -7.44 -13.17
N THR A 339 4.17 -8.37 -12.66
CA THR A 339 4.53 -9.79 -12.60
C THR A 339 4.55 -10.50 -13.94
N HIS A 340 3.83 -10.00 -14.95
CA HIS A 340 3.75 -10.63 -16.27
C HIS A 340 4.55 -9.88 -17.34
N ALA A 341 4.73 -8.58 -17.16
CA ALA A 341 5.41 -7.73 -18.14
C ALA A 341 6.92 -7.59 -17.88
N VAL A 342 7.39 -7.93 -16.67
CA VAL A 342 8.80 -7.81 -16.29
C VAL A 342 9.34 -9.17 -15.89
N PRO A 343 10.55 -9.56 -16.39
CA PRO A 343 11.21 -10.78 -15.99
C PRO A 343 11.48 -10.84 -14.49
N GLU A 344 11.53 -12.05 -13.91
CA GLU A 344 11.70 -12.28 -12.47
C GLU A 344 13.02 -11.67 -11.94
N ASP A 345 14.09 -11.73 -12.73
CA ASP A 345 15.41 -11.17 -12.42
C ASP A 345 15.42 -9.62 -12.33
N ARG A 346 14.40 -8.93 -12.84
CA ARG A 346 14.21 -7.47 -12.79
C ARG A 346 12.99 -7.03 -11.98
N ALA A 347 12.20 -7.97 -11.44
CA ALA A 347 10.93 -7.69 -10.77
C ALA A 347 11.08 -6.74 -9.57
N ALA A 348 12.11 -6.92 -8.74
CA ALA A 348 12.37 -6.05 -7.58
C ALA A 348 12.70 -4.61 -8.01
N THR A 349 13.49 -4.44 -9.08
CA THR A 349 13.82 -3.12 -9.63
C THR A 349 12.57 -2.42 -10.19
N ALA A 350 11.73 -3.15 -10.93
CA ALA A 350 10.49 -2.62 -11.49
C ALA A 350 9.48 -2.22 -10.40
N GLN A 351 9.33 -3.02 -9.35
CA GLN A 351 8.50 -2.67 -8.20
C GLN A 351 9.03 -1.45 -7.44
N GLY A 352 10.36 -1.31 -7.31
CA GLY A 352 10.98 -0.13 -6.74
C GLY A 352 10.71 1.14 -7.55
N ILE A 353 10.84 1.06 -8.89
CA ILE A 353 10.49 2.17 -9.80
C ILE A 353 9.02 2.51 -9.69
N TYR A 354 8.13 1.51 -9.71
CA TYR A 354 6.70 1.71 -9.53
C TYR A 354 6.37 2.43 -8.21
N ALA A 355 6.92 1.96 -7.10
CA ALA A 355 6.69 2.56 -5.80
C ALA A 355 7.20 4.02 -5.73
N ALA A 356 8.38 4.29 -6.29
CA ALA A 356 8.95 5.62 -6.32
C ALA A 356 8.16 6.58 -7.25
N ALA A 357 7.79 6.11 -8.44
CA ALA A 357 7.07 6.93 -9.42
C ALA A 357 5.62 7.20 -8.98
N VAL A 358 4.88 6.14 -8.59
CA VAL A 358 3.43 6.21 -8.33
C VAL A 358 3.14 6.73 -6.92
N ALA A 359 3.64 6.02 -5.88
CA ALA A 359 3.30 6.34 -4.50
C ALA A 359 4.20 7.42 -3.87
N GLY A 360 5.36 7.68 -4.48
CA GLY A 360 6.27 8.74 -4.07
C GLY A 360 6.05 10.01 -4.87
N LEU A 361 6.60 10.05 -6.08
CA LEU A 361 6.68 11.26 -6.89
C LEU A 361 5.30 11.78 -7.35
N ALA A 362 4.52 10.96 -8.07
CA ALA A 362 3.25 11.40 -8.64
C ALA A 362 2.23 11.77 -7.55
N MET A 363 2.06 10.91 -6.53
CA MET A 363 1.19 11.20 -5.40
C MET A 363 1.69 12.41 -4.61
N GLY A 364 3.00 12.55 -4.39
CA GLY A 364 3.59 13.69 -3.67
C GLY A 364 3.33 15.02 -4.38
N LEU A 365 3.57 15.08 -5.70
CA LEU A 365 3.31 16.28 -6.50
C LEU A 365 1.81 16.63 -6.53
N ALA A 366 0.93 15.63 -6.71
CA ALA A 366 -0.51 15.85 -6.69
C ALA A 366 -1.00 16.29 -5.30
N THR A 367 -0.38 15.78 -4.22
CA THR A 367 -0.68 16.21 -2.86
C THR A 367 -0.28 17.66 -2.64
N ILE A 368 0.89 18.11 -3.11
CA ILE A 368 1.28 19.53 -3.07
C ILE A 368 0.28 20.38 -3.86
N ALA A 369 -0.05 19.96 -5.08
CA ALA A 369 -1.00 20.68 -5.94
C ALA A 369 -2.41 20.74 -5.35
N SER A 370 -2.81 19.76 -4.51
CA SER A 370 -4.12 19.74 -3.88
C SER A 370 -4.37 20.93 -2.94
N GLY A 371 -3.31 21.49 -2.31
CA GLY A 371 -3.42 22.65 -1.43
C GLY A 371 -4.00 23.88 -2.13
N PRO A 372 -3.27 24.48 -3.08
CA PRO A 372 -3.77 25.62 -3.83
C PRO A 372 -5.06 25.33 -4.59
N LEU A 373 -5.23 24.10 -5.14
CA LEU A 373 -6.48 23.72 -5.80
C LEU A 373 -7.67 23.78 -4.82
N TYR A 374 -7.53 23.20 -3.64
CA TYR A 374 -8.62 23.18 -2.66
C TYR A 374 -8.87 24.56 -2.04
N ARG A 375 -7.82 25.36 -1.82
CA ARG A 375 -7.94 26.74 -1.35
C ARG A 375 -8.71 27.64 -2.34
N LEU A 376 -8.48 27.46 -3.64
CA LEU A 376 -9.11 28.28 -4.70
C LEU A 376 -10.52 27.81 -5.06
N PHE A 377 -10.73 26.49 -5.13
CA PHE A 377 -11.94 25.89 -5.70
C PHE A 377 -12.74 25.04 -4.71
N GLY A 378 -12.25 24.83 -3.47
CA GLY A 378 -12.96 23.97 -2.51
C GLY A 378 -13.23 22.56 -3.07
N PRO A 379 -14.47 22.03 -2.92
CA PRO A 379 -14.84 20.71 -3.46
C PRO A 379 -14.69 20.58 -4.96
N GLU A 380 -14.84 21.66 -5.73
CA GLU A 380 -14.68 21.66 -7.19
C GLU A 380 -13.25 21.27 -7.62
N SER A 381 -12.26 21.35 -6.72
CA SER A 381 -10.90 20.82 -6.95
C SER A 381 -10.85 19.33 -7.34
N TYR A 382 -11.90 18.55 -7.03
CA TYR A 382 -12.05 17.18 -7.52
C TYR A 382 -12.18 17.11 -9.05
N ALA A 383 -12.59 18.19 -9.76
CA ALA A 383 -12.59 18.20 -11.21
C ALA A 383 -11.17 18.06 -11.79
N ALA A 384 -10.16 18.66 -11.14
CA ALA A 384 -8.76 18.44 -11.53
C ALA A 384 -8.33 16.99 -11.31
N MET A 385 -8.83 16.33 -10.25
CA MET A 385 -8.58 14.90 -10.01
C MET A 385 -9.29 14.01 -11.05
N ALA A 386 -10.49 14.39 -11.49
CA ALA A 386 -11.20 13.71 -12.58
C ALA A 386 -10.42 13.84 -13.91
N ALA A 387 -9.89 15.03 -14.21
CA ALA A 387 -9.06 15.24 -15.39
C ALA A 387 -7.78 14.39 -15.34
N LEU A 388 -7.11 14.33 -14.17
CA LEU A 388 -5.94 13.48 -13.99
C LEU A 388 -6.28 11.99 -14.14
N ALA A 389 -7.39 11.53 -13.57
CA ALA A 389 -7.87 10.15 -13.76
C ALA A 389 -8.21 9.86 -15.22
N PHE A 390 -8.77 10.83 -15.96
CA PHE A 390 -9.07 10.68 -17.38
C PHE A 390 -7.81 10.51 -18.24
N ILE A 391 -6.69 11.15 -17.89
CA ILE A 391 -5.39 10.86 -18.53
C ILE A 391 -5.05 9.37 -18.36
N SER A 392 -5.32 8.79 -17.19
CA SER A 392 -5.12 7.35 -16.98
C SER A 392 -6.07 6.49 -17.85
N VAL A 393 -7.30 6.94 -18.13
CA VAL A 393 -8.21 6.24 -19.08
C VAL A 393 -7.58 6.18 -20.45
N LEU A 394 -7.07 7.31 -20.96
CA LEU A 394 -6.43 7.38 -22.29
C LEU A 394 -5.19 6.49 -22.36
N CYS A 395 -4.31 6.57 -21.35
CA CYS A 395 -3.12 5.72 -21.26
C CYS A 395 -3.50 4.23 -21.12
N GLY A 396 -4.51 3.91 -20.32
CA GLY A 396 -5.04 2.55 -20.16
C GLY A 396 -5.62 1.98 -21.45
N ALA A 397 -6.38 2.77 -22.21
CA ALA A 397 -6.89 2.39 -23.52
C ALA A 397 -5.76 2.12 -24.52
N LEU A 398 -4.74 2.96 -24.53
CA LEU A 398 -3.54 2.73 -25.35
C LEU A 398 -2.80 1.46 -24.92
N LEU A 399 -2.72 1.21 -23.62
CA LEU A 399 -2.09 0.00 -23.08
C LEU A 399 -2.86 -1.27 -23.49
N VAL A 400 -4.21 -1.24 -23.45
CA VAL A 400 -5.07 -2.35 -23.90
C VAL A 400 -4.81 -2.66 -25.37
N ASN A 401 -4.62 -1.63 -26.22
CA ASN A 401 -4.40 -1.80 -27.66
C ASN A 401 -2.98 -2.24 -28.01
N ARG A 402 -1.99 -2.01 -27.13
CA ARG A 402 -0.58 -2.26 -27.45
C ARG A 402 0.05 -3.41 -26.68
N TRP A 403 -0.51 -3.76 -25.50
CA TRP A 403 0.01 -4.85 -24.70
C TRP A 403 -1.01 -6.01 -24.62
N HIS A 404 -0.66 -7.12 -25.23
CA HIS A 404 -1.50 -8.32 -25.31
C HIS A 404 -1.00 -9.45 -24.38
N GLY A 405 -0.21 -9.10 -23.37
CA GLY A 405 0.45 -10.03 -22.47
C GLY A 405 1.93 -10.25 -22.86
N GLY A 406 2.67 -10.85 -21.97
CA GLY A 406 4.09 -11.15 -22.15
C GLY A 406 5.02 -10.01 -21.73
N LEU A 407 6.32 -10.29 -21.84
CA LEU A 407 7.39 -9.42 -21.37
C LEU A 407 7.50 -8.16 -22.22
N VAL A 408 7.71 -7.03 -21.57
CA VAL A 408 7.96 -5.72 -22.21
C VAL A 408 9.43 -5.31 -22.15
N VAL A 409 10.26 -6.13 -21.48
CA VAL A 409 11.71 -5.94 -21.30
C VAL A 409 12.37 -7.32 -21.40
N GLU A 410 13.58 -7.40 -21.97
CA GLU A 410 14.34 -8.64 -22.05
C GLU A 410 14.89 -9.06 -20.68
N SER A 411 15.03 -10.38 -20.47
CA SER A 411 15.72 -10.96 -19.31
C SER A 411 17.22 -10.67 -19.36
N LEU A 412 17.84 -10.54 -18.19
CA LEU A 412 19.31 -10.45 -18.05
C LEU A 412 19.98 -11.81 -18.15
N GLU A 413 19.25 -12.88 -17.85
CA GLU A 413 19.73 -14.24 -17.97
C GLU A 413 19.41 -14.76 -19.39
N PRO A 414 20.40 -15.21 -20.17
CA PRO A 414 20.10 -15.88 -21.42
C PRO A 414 19.25 -17.13 -21.11
N HIS A 415 18.10 -17.26 -21.78
CA HIS A 415 17.35 -18.51 -21.75
C HIS A 415 18.31 -19.67 -22.03
N PRO A 416 18.34 -20.75 -21.24
CA PRO A 416 19.05 -21.95 -21.63
C PRO A 416 18.50 -22.36 -22.99
N GLN A 417 19.33 -22.20 -24.02
CA GLN A 417 19.00 -22.69 -25.35
C GLN A 417 18.67 -24.17 -25.18
N SER A 418 17.46 -24.55 -25.58
CA SER A 418 17.15 -25.98 -25.78
C SER A 418 18.28 -26.55 -26.60
N VAL A 419 19.09 -27.42 -25.99
CA VAL A 419 20.12 -28.18 -26.68
C VAL A 419 19.38 -28.99 -27.74
N GLY A 420 19.40 -28.45 -28.94
CA GLY A 420 18.83 -29.10 -30.11
C GLY A 420 19.47 -30.44 -30.23
N GLY A 421 18.67 -31.50 -30.31
CA GLY A 421 19.07 -32.83 -30.52
C GLY A 421 20.02 -32.93 -31.72
N GLY A 422 21.31 -33.10 -31.42
CA GLY A 422 22.32 -33.47 -32.42
C GLY A 422 21.97 -34.84 -32.94
N GLY A 423 21.60 -34.87 -34.21
CA GLY A 423 21.35 -36.13 -34.93
C GLY A 423 22.54 -37.07 -34.84
N ASN A 424 22.26 -38.24 -34.35
CA ASN A 424 23.17 -39.38 -34.38
C ASN A 424 23.16 -39.94 -35.80
N THR A 425 24.11 -39.49 -36.64
CA THR A 425 24.44 -40.18 -37.87
C THR A 425 25.50 -41.24 -37.56
N SER A 426 25.08 -42.49 -37.42
CA SER A 426 25.97 -43.64 -37.45
C SER A 426 26.52 -43.82 -38.85
N PRO A 427 27.84 -44.04 -39.07
CA PRO A 427 28.32 -44.56 -40.30
C PRO A 427 28.22 -46.11 -40.28
N GLU A 428 27.55 -46.66 -41.31
CA GLU A 428 27.70 -48.03 -41.71
C GLU A 428 29.15 -48.26 -42.20
N VAL A 429 29.78 -49.26 -41.65
CA VAL A 429 30.54 -50.36 -42.39
C VAL A 429 30.58 -51.56 -41.46
#